data_ae54cd6fc0c00c86f325a4fee219bc07
#
_entry.id   ae54cd6fc0c00c86f325a4fee219bc07
#
_cell.length_a   1.000
_cell.length_b   1.000
_cell.length_c   1.000
_cell.angle_alpha   90.00
_cell.angle_beta   90.00
_cell.angle_gamma   90.00
#
_symmetry.space_group_name_H-M   'P 1'
#
loop_
_entity.id
_entity.type
_entity.pdbx_description
1 polymer ?
#
loop_
_entity_poly.entity_id
_entity_poly.type
_entity_poly.pdbx_seq_one_letter_code
_entity_poly.pdbx_strand_id
1 'polypeptide(L)'
;MPFKGKSRDDNSPMTETFSGASPLPHWGVIRARGADAAQFIHGQLSQDFVLLGPDQARLAAFCNAKGRMQASFIGIKPDAQTILLVCERSLLAQTLKRLRMFVLRAQCQLDDASEAFALWGLVGASVPAPCTSAWQVHSDGTAHTIGLPPGADHARALWLGPAGTAPPQVPQLPTATWQWLEVMSAV
;
A
#
# COMPACT_ATOMS: atom_id res chain seq x y z
N MET A 1 -37.58 -19.66 50.65
CA MET A 1 -37.59 -18.93 49.39
C MET A 1 -36.17 -18.52 49.10
N PRO A 2 -35.40 -19.22 48.17
CA PRO A 2 -34.04 -18.81 47.81
C PRO A 2 -34.09 -17.76 46.70
N PHE A 3 -33.37 -16.68 46.89
CA PHE A 3 -33.11 -15.65 45.89
C PHE A 3 -32.32 -16.22 44.73
N LYS A 4 -32.93 -16.19 43.52
CA LYS A 4 -32.21 -16.43 42.27
C LYS A 4 -31.30 -15.23 41.99
N GLY A 5 -29.99 -15.43 42.12
CA GLY A 5 -28.98 -14.52 41.66
C GLY A 5 -29.07 -14.38 40.14
N LYS A 6 -29.28 -13.17 39.67
CA LYS A 6 -29.16 -12.75 38.29
C LYS A 6 -27.67 -12.83 37.94
N SER A 7 -27.28 -13.70 37.03
CA SER A 7 -25.93 -13.74 36.48
C SER A 7 -25.67 -12.45 35.73
N ARG A 8 -24.65 -11.80 36.17
CA ARG A 8 -24.08 -10.57 35.56
C ARG A 8 -23.11 -10.95 34.46
N ASP A 9 -23.23 -10.13 33.45
CA ASP A 9 -22.15 -9.56 32.66
C ASP A 9 -21.51 -10.46 31.60
N ASP A 10 -22.25 -10.57 30.50
CA ASP A 10 -21.63 -10.74 29.20
C ASP A 10 -21.18 -9.35 28.71
N ASN A 11 -20.17 -8.79 29.38
CA ASN A 11 -19.44 -7.59 28.95
C ASN A 11 -18.18 -8.02 28.19
N SER A 12 -18.31 -8.95 27.26
CA SER A 12 -17.30 -9.16 26.26
C SER A 12 -17.24 -7.86 25.43
N PRO A 13 -16.07 -7.21 25.29
CA PRO A 13 -15.96 -6.10 24.37
C PRO A 13 -16.35 -6.59 23.00
N MET A 14 -17.43 -6.04 22.44
CA MET A 14 -17.78 -6.27 21.04
C MET A 14 -16.59 -5.77 20.22
N THR A 15 -15.71 -6.66 19.82
CA THR A 15 -14.65 -6.35 18.89
C THR A 15 -15.34 -6.05 17.56
N GLU A 16 -15.46 -4.77 17.26
CA GLU A 16 -16.08 -4.32 16.02
C GLU A 16 -15.29 -4.92 14.86
N THR A 17 -15.90 -5.79 14.08
CA THR A 17 -15.23 -6.50 13.00
C THR A 17 -15.39 -5.71 11.72
N PHE A 18 -14.32 -5.03 11.31
CA PHE A 18 -14.27 -4.30 10.04
C PHE A 18 -13.95 -5.26 8.90
N SER A 19 -14.75 -5.20 7.84
CA SER A 19 -14.50 -5.94 6.59
C SER A 19 -15.04 -5.16 5.41
N GLY A 20 -14.26 -5.04 4.34
CA GLY A 20 -14.68 -4.35 3.14
C GLY A 20 -13.53 -3.71 2.37
N ALA A 21 -13.91 -2.91 1.38
CA ALA A 21 -12.98 -2.13 0.56
C ALA A 21 -13.32 -0.64 0.59
N SER A 22 -12.28 0.20 0.63
CA SER A 22 -12.38 1.66 0.56
C SER A 22 -11.54 2.19 -0.59
N PRO A 23 -12.08 3.09 -1.45
CA PRO A 23 -11.26 3.77 -2.45
C PRO A 23 -10.24 4.70 -1.76
N LEU A 24 -9.04 4.81 -2.33
CA LEU A 24 -7.93 5.61 -1.79
C LEU A 24 -7.55 6.75 -2.74
N PRO A 25 -8.39 7.77 -2.94
CA PRO A 25 -8.13 8.86 -3.87
C PRO A 25 -6.98 9.77 -3.45
N HIS A 26 -6.61 9.72 -2.16
CA HIS A 26 -5.50 10.48 -1.59
C HIS A 26 -4.13 9.83 -1.83
N TRP A 27 -4.09 8.64 -2.42
CA TRP A 27 -2.86 7.97 -2.82
C TRP A 27 -2.62 8.11 -4.32
N GLY A 28 -1.36 8.11 -4.73
CA GLY A 28 -0.94 8.17 -6.12
C GLY A 28 0.19 7.21 -6.41
N VAL A 29 0.52 7.07 -7.69
CA VAL A 29 1.51 6.11 -8.17
C VAL A 29 2.57 6.83 -9.01
N ILE A 30 3.83 6.76 -8.57
CA ILE A 30 4.98 7.05 -9.43
C ILE A 30 5.40 5.76 -10.09
N ARG A 31 5.54 5.77 -11.41
CA ARG A 31 6.05 4.65 -12.17
C ARG A 31 7.44 4.94 -12.69
N ALA A 32 8.38 4.04 -12.43
CA ALA A 32 9.71 4.04 -13.00
C ALA A 32 9.80 2.90 -14.02
N ARG A 33 10.21 3.18 -15.26
CA ARG A 33 10.35 2.19 -16.35
C ARG A 33 11.67 2.32 -17.06
N GLY A 34 12.26 1.19 -17.42
CA GLY A 34 13.49 1.09 -18.20
C GLY A 34 14.45 0.04 -17.68
N ALA A 35 15.49 -0.24 -18.43
CA ALA A 35 16.47 -1.27 -18.08
C ALA A 35 17.14 -1.00 -16.73
N ASP A 36 17.33 0.27 -16.38
CA ASP A 36 17.96 0.68 -15.14
C ASP A 36 16.98 1.09 -14.03
N ALA A 37 15.65 0.87 -14.20
CA ALA A 37 14.64 1.35 -13.25
C ALA A 37 14.89 0.83 -11.83
N ALA A 38 15.12 -0.47 -11.65
CA ALA A 38 15.38 -1.06 -10.35
C ALA A 38 16.66 -0.51 -9.70
N GLN A 39 17.75 -0.42 -10.47
CA GLN A 39 19.03 0.11 -10.00
C GLN A 39 18.94 1.60 -9.64
N PHE A 40 18.20 2.37 -10.46
CA PHE A 40 17.98 3.79 -10.19
C PHE A 40 17.21 4.01 -8.89
N ILE A 41 16.06 3.32 -8.73
CA ILE A 41 15.22 3.44 -7.53
C ILE A 41 15.95 2.93 -6.28
N HIS A 42 16.72 1.85 -6.38
CA HIS A 42 17.60 1.37 -5.31
C HIS A 42 18.57 2.46 -4.82
N GLY A 43 19.16 3.23 -5.72
CA GLY A 43 20.07 4.31 -5.40
C GLY A 43 19.42 5.57 -4.81
N GLN A 44 18.09 5.71 -4.89
CA GLN A 44 17.35 6.89 -4.42
C GLN A 44 16.58 6.64 -3.12
N LEU A 45 16.16 5.42 -2.86
CA LEU A 45 15.31 5.07 -1.73
C LEU A 45 16.04 4.18 -0.71
N SER A 46 15.48 4.10 0.48
CA SER A 46 16.10 3.41 1.63
C SER A 46 16.00 1.87 1.58
N GLN A 47 15.50 1.29 0.47
CA GLN A 47 15.29 -0.16 0.35
C GLN A 47 15.90 -0.72 -0.93
N ASP A 48 16.16 -2.03 -0.91
CA ASP A 48 16.70 -2.74 -2.07
C ASP A 48 15.60 -3.07 -3.07
N PHE A 49 15.66 -2.45 -4.26
CA PHE A 49 14.77 -2.71 -5.39
C PHE A 49 15.42 -3.60 -6.46
N VAL A 50 16.72 -3.80 -6.40
CA VAL A 50 17.43 -4.69 -7.34
C VAL A 50 17.05 -6.14 -7.04
N LEU A 51 17.15 -6.54 -5.77
CA LEU A 51 16.84 -7.88 -5.31
C LEU A 51 15.34 -8.10 -5.02
N LEU A 52 14.50 -7.08 -5.18
CA LEU A 52 13.06 -7.21 -4.96
C LEU A 52 12.44 -8.18 -5.95
N GLY A 53 11.82 -9.24 -5.43
CA GLY A 53 11.05 -10.21 -6.21
C GLY A 53 9.64 -9.69 -6.58
N PRO A 54 8.96 -10.33 -7.54
CA PRO A 54 7.62 -9.93 -7.98
C PRO A 54 6.52 -10.22 -6.96
N ASP A 55 6.80 -11.09 -5.99
CA ASP A 55 5.90 -11.52 -4.91
C ASP A 55 6.07 -10.72 -3.62
N GLN A 56 6.89 -9.67 -3.65
CA GLN A 56 7.23 -8.86 -2.49
C GLN A 56 7.06 -7.36 -2.73
N ALA A 57 6.69 -6.65 -1.68
CA ALA A 57 6.70 -5.19 -1.62
C ALA A 57 7.76 -4.69 -0.63
N ARG A 58 8.09 -3.40 -0.72
CA ARG A 58 8.97 -2.72 0.24
C ARG A 58 8.33 -1.40 0.69
N LEU A 59 8.35 -1.15 2.00
CA LEU A 59 8.14 0.19 2.53
C LEU A 59 9.48 0.92 2.47
N ALA A 60 9.56 1.97 1.68
CA ALA A 60 10.80 2.70 1.41
C ALA A 60 10.64 4.19 1.69
N ALA A 61 11.70 4.84 2.13
CA ALA A 61 11.75 6.28 2.34
C ALA A 61 12.62 6.96 1.27
N PHE A 62 12.17 8.12 0.80
CA PHE A 62 12.99 9.07 0.08
C PHE A 62 13.47 10.13 1.06
N CYS A 63 14.78 10.26 1.23
CA CYS A 63 15.39 11.17 2.18
C CYS A 63 16.19 12.28 1.48
N ASN A 64 16.27 13.43 2.11
CA ASN A 64 17.22 14.47 1.68
C ASN A 64 18.65 14.14 2.17
N ALA A 65 19.65 14.94 1.74
CA ALA A 65 21.04 14.76 2.12
C ALA A 65 21.32 14.86 3.64
N LYS A 66 20.38 15.38 4.42
CA LYS A 66 20.46 15.47 5.90
C LYS A 66 19.78 14.27 6.58
N GLY A 67 19.36 13.25 5.81
CA GLY A 67 18.66 12.07 6.31
C GLY A 67 17.19 12.27 6.69
N ARG A 68 16.61 13.44 6.37
CA ARG A 68 15.20 13.70 6.67
C ARG A 68 14.31 13.11 5.57
N MET A 69 13.35 12.29 5.96
CA MET A 69 12.35 11.73 5.07
C MET A 69 11.50 12.84 4.42
N GLN A 70 11.35 12.75 3.11
CA GLN A 70 10.55 13.66 2.30
C GLN A 70 9.26 13.00 1.82
N ALA A 71 9.30 11.70 1.59
CA ALA A 71 8.15 10.87 1.24
C ALA A 71 8.43 9.41 1.63
N SER A 72 7.37 8.64 1.87
CA SER A 72 7.40 7.19 1.99
C SER A 72 6.66 6.55 0.82
N PHE A 73 7.03 5.32 0.48
CA PHE A 73 6.47 4.57 -0.63
C PHE A 73 6.23 3.13 -0.26
N ILE A 74 5.12 2.59 -0.74
CA ILE A 74 4.97 1.15 -0.91
C ILE A 74 5.40 0.84 -2.33
N GLY A 75 6.52 0.13 -2.49
CA GLY A 75 7.12 -0.17 -3.79
C GLY A 75 6.98 -1.64 -4.15
N ILE A 76 6.60 -1.91 -5.40
CA ILE A 76 6.55 -3.24 -6.01
C ILE A 76 7.30 -3.24 -7.34
N LYS A 77 7.73 -4.44 -7.76
CA LYS A 77 8.39 -4.68 -9.04
C LYS A 77 7.59 -5.71 -9.86
N PRO A 78 6.56 -5.26 -10.61
CA PRO A 78 5.71 -6.14 -11.40
C PRO A 78 6.47 -6.96 -12.47
N ASP A 79 7.52 -6.38 -13.03
CA ASP A 79 8.41 -6.98 -14.01
C ASP A 79 9.85 -6.46 -13.87
N ALA A 80 10.75 -6.98 -14.72
CA ALA A 80 12.18 -6.64 -14.64
C ALA A 80 12.49 -5.15 -14.92
N GLN A 81 11.61 -4.43 -15.60
CA GLN A 81 11.84 -3.07 -16.08
C GLN A 81 10.88 -2.04 -15.48
N THR A 82 9.99 -2.45 -14.58
CA THR A 82 8.96 -1.58 -13.99
C THR A 82 9.00 -1.63 -12.48
N ILE A 83 9.06 -0.45 -11.86
CA ILE A 83 8.82 -0.25 -10.43
C ILE A 83 7.61 0.66 -10.28
N LEU A 84 6.65 0.26 -9.44
CA LEU A 84 5.52 1.10 -9.03
C LEU A 84 5.74 1.52 -7.58
N LEU A 85 5.64 2.82 -7.33
CA LEU A 85 5.83 3.44 -6.03
C LEU A 85 4.52 4.14 -5.64
N VAL A 86 3.78 3.56 -4.71
CA VAL A 86 2.55 4.15 -4.17
C VAL A 86 2.90 5.08 -3.03
N CYS A 87 2.39 6.30 -3.04
CA CYS A 87 2.65 7.32 -2.03
C CYS A 87 1.45 8.24 -1.83
N GLU A 88 1.52 9.10 -0.81
CA GLU A 88 0.58 10.19 -0.58
C GLU A 88 0.56 11.15 -1.80
N ARG A 89 -0.62 11.38 -2.37
CA ARG A 89 -0.80 12.14 -3.61
C ARG A 89 -0.34 13.59 -3.50
N SER A 90 -0.50 14.20 -2.33
CA SER A 90 -0.05 15.58 -2.08
C SER A 90 1.47 15.76 -2.21
N LEU A 91 2.25 14.69 -1.95
CA LEU A 91 3.71 14.69 -2.04
C LEU A 91 4.24 14.26 -3.41
N LEU A 92 3.39 13.65 -4.25
CA LEU A 92 3.80 12.97 -5.48
C LEU A 92 4.51 13.94 -6.46
N ALA A 93 3.89 15.05 -6.80
CA ALA A 93 4.40 15.97 -7.83
C ALA A 93 5.80 16.52 -7.49
N GLN A 94 6.00 16.96 -6.24
CA GLN A 94 7.29 17.49 -5.81
C GLN A 94 8.35 16.38 -5.73
N THR A 95 7.97 15.19 -5.28
CA THR A 95 8.89 14.05 -5.15
C THR A 95 9.29 13.53 -6.53
N LEU A 96 8.35 13.38 -7.44
CA LEU A 96 8.60 13.00 -8.83
C LEU A 96 9.54 14.00 -9.52
N LYS A 97 9.29 15.31 -9.38
CA LYS A 97 10.19 16.36 -9.90
C LYS A 97 11.60 16.18 -9.37
N ARG A 98 11.74 15.90 -8.07
CA ARG A 98 13.04 15.74 -7.44
C ARG A 98 13.76 14.47 -7.88
N LEU A 99 13.07 13.33 -7.96
CA LEU A 99 13.63 12.07 -8.48
C LEU A 99 14.13 12.23 -9.92
N ARG A 100 13.37 12.92 -10.77
CA ARG A 100 13.76 13.18 -12.17
C ARG A 100 15.08 13.95 -12.31
N MET A 101 15.43 14.79 -11.35
CA MET A 101 16.71 15.54 -11.37
C MET A 101 17.93 14.61 -11.23
N PHE A 102 17.77 13.41 -10.70
CA PHE A 102 18.83 12.43 -10.53
C PHE A 102 18.91 11.41 -11.69
N VAL A 103 17.95 11.43 -12.60
CA VAL A 103 18.00 10.60 -13.83
C VAL A 103 18.93 11.27 -14.83
N LEU A 104 20.23 11.00 -14.71
CA LEU A 104 21.26 11.64 -15.58
C LEU A 104 21.57 10.77 -16.80
N ARG A 105 22.06 9.55 -16.58
CA ARG A 105 22.49 8.60 -17.62
C ARG A 105 21.77 7.27 -17.55
N ALA A 106 20.93 7.08 -16.51
CA ALA A 106 20.17 5.86 -16.34
C ALA A 106 19.09 5.72 -17.44
N GLN A 107 18.96 4.53 -17.98
CA GLN A 107 17.84 4.16 -18.86
C GLN A 107 16.58 3.93 -18.01
N CYS A 108 16.07 5.02 -17.46
CA CYS A 108 14.93 5.05 -16.56
C CYS A 108 14.05 6.26 -16.86
N GLN A 109 12.77 6.04 -17.06
CA GLN A 109 11.76 7.09 -17.20
C GLN A 109 10.84 7.06 -15.98
N LEU A 110 10.55 8.24 -15.44
CA LEU A 110 9.66 8.42 -14.30
C LEU A 110 8.43 9.21 -14.72
N ASP A 111 7.24 8.70 -14.42
CA ASP A 111 5.97 9.40 -14.68
C ASP A 111 5.01 9.28 -13.50
N ASP A 112 4.08 10.24 -13.42
CA ASP A 112 2.88 10.12 -12.60
C ASP A 112 1.91 9.19 -13.33
N ALA A 113 1.72 8.01 -12.79
CA ALA A 113 0.84 6.99 -13.35
C ALA A 113 -0.48 6.90 -12.57
N SER A 114 -0.78 7.84 -11.69
CA SER A 114 -1.97 7.77 -10.82
C SER A 114 -3.27 7.57 -11.58
N GLU A 115 -3.40 8.21 -12.76
CA GLU A 115 -4.60 8.09 -13.60
C GLU A 115 -4.69 6.74 -14.34
N ALA A 116 -3.61 5.95 -14.36
CA ALA A 116 -3.62 4.62 -14.97
C ALA A 116 -4.07 3.53 -13.98
N PHE A 117 -4.18 3.86 -12.70
CA PHE A 117 -4.48 2.90 -11.64
C PHE A 117 -5.66 3.34 -10.78
N ALA A 118 -6.41 2.35 -10.30
CA ALA A 118 -7.35 2.48 -9.19
C ALA A 118 -6.72 1.88 -7.93
N LEU A 119 -6.77 2.63 -6.82
CA LEU A 119 -6.21 2.24 -5.54
C LEU A 119 -7.34 2.01 -4.53
N TRP A 120 -7.33 0.84 -3.87
CA TRP A 120 -8.31 0.48 -2.86
C TRP A 120 -7.63 -0.15 -1.64
N GLY A 121 -8.11 0.21 -0.45
CA GLY A 121 -7.76 -0.45 0.80
C GLY A 121 -8.73 -1.59 1.09
N LEU A 122 -8.22 -2.81 1.34
CA LEU A 122 -8.98 -3.98 1.74
C LEU A 122 -8.79 -4.25 3.22
N VAL A 123 -9.85 -4.66 3.92
CA VAL A 123 -9.82 -4.91 5.37
C VAL A 123 -10.53 -6.21 5.72
N GLY A 124 -10.01 -6.90 6.71
CA GLY A 124 -10.64 -8.10 7.31
C GLY A 124 -10.81 -9.25 6.33
N ALA A 125 -12.01 -9.81 6.26
CA ALA A 125 -12.33 -10.94 5.37
C ALA A 125 -12.23 -10.59 3.87
N SER A 126 -12.13 -9.31 3.52
CA SER A 126 -11.94 -8.87 2.13
C SER A 126 -10.47 -8.93 1.68
N VAL A 127 -9.53 -9.20 2.59
CA VAL A 127 -8.11 -9.40 2.25
C VAL A 127 -7.93 -10.83 1.74
N PRO A 128 -7.42 -11.03 0.50
CA PRO A 128 -7.17 -12.36 -0.04
C PRO A 128 -6.15 -13.14 0.80
N ALA A 129 -6.36 -14.45 0.97
CA ALA A 129 -5.48 -15.31 1.76
C ALA A 129 -3.98 -15.20 1.43
N PRO A 130 -3.54 -15.07 0.16
CA PRO A 130 -2.12 -14.86 -0.15
C PRO A 130 -1.53 -13.54 0.40
N CYS A 131 -2.38 -12.54 0.73
CA CYS A 131 -1.95 -11.20 1.17
C CYS A 131 -2.21 -10.94 2.65
N THR A 132 -2.40 -11.96 3.47
CA THR A 132 -2.58 -11.80 4.93
C THR A 132 -1.27 -11.50 5.66
N SER A 133 -0.12 -11.82 5.05
CA SER A 133 1.20 -11.42 5.57
C SER A 133 1.63 -10.08 4.98
N ALA A 134 2.16 -9.20 5.83
CA ALA A 134 2.63 -7.90 5.40
C ALA A 134 3.74 -8.00 4.34
N TRP A 135 3.66 -7.14 3.33
CA TRP A 135 4.61 -7.00 2.23
C TRP A 135 4.64 -8.17 1.23
N GLN A 136 3.73 -9.14 1.35
CA GLN A 136 3.50 -10.10 0.26
C GLN A 136 2.66 -9.45 -0.84
N VAL A 137 3.00 -9.80 -2.08
CA VAL A 137 2.28 -9.35 -3.29
C VAL A 137 1.67 -10.55 -3.98
N HIS A 138 0.39 -10.45 -4.29
CA HIS A 138 -0.30 -11.36 -5.18
C HIS A 138 -0.75 -10.60 -6.42
N SER A 139 -0.37 -11.09 -7.58
CA SER A 139 -0.73 -10.49 -8.87
C SER A 139 -1.72 -11.38 -9.60
N ASP A 140 -2.83 -10.79 -10.03
CA ASP A 140 -3.86 -11.44 -10.85
C ASP A 140 -4.00 -10.64 -12.15
N GLY A 141 -3.26 -11.10 -13.18
CA GLY A 141 -3.17 -10.40 -14.45
C GLY A 141 -2.57 -9.01 -14.31
N THR A 142 -3.41 -7.97 -14.38
CA THR A 142 -2.99 -6.56 -14.32
C THR A 142 -3.22 -5.90 -12.96
N ALA A 143 -3.83 -6.61 -12.01
CA ALA A 143 -4.05 -6.13 -10.65
C ALA A 143 -3.04 -6.74 -9.68
N HIS A 144 -2.66 -5.96 -8.67
CA HIS A 144 -1.73 -6.36 -7.62
C HIS A 144 -2.38 -6.12 -6.26
N THR A 145 -2.36 -7.13 -5.40
CA THR A 145 -2.77 -6.98 -4.00
C THR A 145 -1.54 -7.11 -3.10
N ILE A 146 -1.34 -6.14 -2.23
CA ILE A 146 -0.16 -6.03 -1.36
C ILE A 146 -0.65 -6.15 0.08
N GLY A 147 -0.22 -7.18 0.81
CA GLY A 147 -0.47 -7.29 2.24
C GLY A 147 0.18 -6.15 3.00
N LEU A 148 -0.54 -5.55 3.94
CA LEU A 148 -0.06 -4.48 4.80
C LEU A 148 -0.01 -4.93 6.27
N PRO A 149 0.76 -4.27 7.12
CA PRO A 149 0.67 -4.48 8.56
C PRO A 149 -0.76 -4.32 9.06
N PRO A 150 -1.23 -5.20 9.96
CA PRO A 150 -2.59 -5.12 10.48
C PRO A 150 -2.79 -3.83 11.28
N GLY A 151 -4.02 -3.34 11.33
CA GLY A 151 -4.40 -2.22 12.18
C GLY A 151 -5.52 -2.65 13.13
N ALA A 152 -5.38 -2.43 14.44
CA ALA A 152 -6.32 -2.87 15.46
C ALA A 152 -6.77 -4.33 15.27
N ASP A 153 -5.79 -5.23 15.07
CA ASP A 153 -5.97 -6.67 14.84
C ASP A 153 -6.74 -7.06 13.55
N HIS A 154 -6.99 -6.11 12.66
CA HIS A 154 -7.60 -6.38 11.36
C HIS A 154 -6.54 -6.52 10.27
N ALA A 155 -6.64 -7.60 9.48
CA ALA A 155 -5.83 -7.75 8.27
C ALA A 155 -6.11 -6.60 7.31
N ARG A 156 -5.07 -6.11 6.63
CA ARG A 156 -5.15 -5.01 5.67
C ARG A 156 -4.36 -5.33 4.42
N ALA A 157 -4.86 -4.88 3.28
CA ALA A 157 -4.11 -4.94 2.03
C ALA A 157 -4.40 -3.70 1.17
N LEU A 158 -3.44 -3.35 0.32
CA LEU A 158 -3.60 -2.38 -0.75
C LEU A 158 -3.85 -3.15 -2.05
N TRP A 159 -4.96 -2.84 -2.71
CA TRP A 159 -5.24 -3.32 -4.05
C TRP A 159 -4.94 -2.21 -5.07
N LEU A 160 -4.18 -2.58 -6.09
CA LEU A 160 -3.74 -1.71 -7.18
C LEU A 160 -4.15 -2.36 -8.49
N GLY A 161 -5.15 -1.85 -9.16
CA GLY A 161 -5.64 -2.37 -10.45
C GLY A 161 -5.73 -1.30 -11.53
N PRO A 162 -6.09 -1.67 -12.77
CA PRO A 162 -6.28 -0.71 -13.86
C PRO A 162 -7.30 0.36 -13.51
N ALA A 163 -7.13 1.56 -14.07
CA ALA A 163 -8.08 2.66 -13.89
C ALA A 163 -9.52 2.24 -14.26
N GLY A 164 -10.48 2.70 -13.48
CA GLY A 164 -11.90 2.37 -13.68
C GLY A 164 -12.30 0.97 -13.21
N THR A 165 -11.38 0.20 -12.62
CA THR A 165 -11.70 -1.10 -12.00
C THR A 165 -11.79 -1.00 -10.48
N ALA A 166 -12.40 -2.00 -9.88
CA ALA A 166 -12.50 -2.16 -8.43
C ALA A 166 -12.11 -3.60 -8.06
N PRO A 167 -11.72 -3.85 -6.80
CA PRO A 167 -11.51 -5.21 -6.33
C PRO A 167 -12.79 -6.04 -6.48
N PRO A 168 -12.68 -7.39 -6.52
CA PRO A 168 -13.85 -8.27 -6.58
C PRO A 168 -14.88 -7.92 -5.52
N GLN A 169 -16.16 -8.26 -5.76
CA GLN A 169 -17.32 -7.87 -4.94
C GLN A 169 -17.07 -8.01 -3.45
N VAL A 170 -16.83 -6.88 -2.78
CA VAL A 170 -16.61 -6.78 -1.33
C VAL A 170 -17.49 -5.65 -0.78
N PRO A 171 -17.92 -5.71 0.48
CA PRO A 171 -18.64 -4.62 1.11
C PRO A 171 -17.88 -3.31 1.04
N GLN A 172 -18.60 -2.19 0.91
CA GLN A 172 -17.97 -0.88 0.95
C GLN A 172 -17.59 -0.50 2.38
N LEU A 173 -16.34 -0.08 2.58
CA LEU A 173 -15.83 0.41 3.86
C LEU A 173 -15.67 1.94 3.80
N PRO A 174 -16.13 2.69 4.82
CA PRO A 174 -15.89 4.12 4.90
C PRO A 174 -14.39 4.45 4.87
N THR A 175 -14.00 5.46 4.11
CA THR A 175 -12.58 5.89 4.03
C THR A 175 -12.03 6.32 5.40
N ALA A 176 -12.86 6.90 6.26
CA ALA A 176 -12.47 7.25 7.63
C ALA A 176 -12.06 6.01 8.45
N THR A 177 -12.74 4.87 8.27
CA THR A 177 -12.36 3.61 8.92
C THR A 177 -11.00 3.12 8.41
N TRP A 178 -10.77 3.19 7.10
CA TRP A 178 -9.45 2.87 6.54
C TRP A 178 -8.35 3.75 7.14
N GLN A 179 -8.53 5.07 7.14
CA GLN A 179 -7.55 6.02 7.69
C GLN A 179 -7.28 5.78 9.18
N TRP A 180 -8.32 5.47 9.97
CA TRP A 180 -8.14 5.11 11.37
C TRP A 180 -7.29 3.85 11.51
N LEU A 181 -7.54 2.81 10.70
CA LEU A 181 -6.73 1.58 10.69
C LEU A 181 -5.29 1.82 10.20
N GLU A 182 -5.04 2.79 9.33
CA GLU A 182 -3.68 3.23 8.98
C GLU A 182 -2.93 3.75 10.20
N VAL A 183 -3.54 4.64 10.96
CA VAL A 183 -2.95 5.15 12.20
C VAL A 183 -2.70 4.02 13.21
N MET A 184 -3.65 3.10 13.35
CA MET A 184 -3.54 1.97 14.29
C MET A 184 -2.50 0.92 13.85
N SER A 185 -2.09 0.89 12.59
CA SER A 185 -1.04 -0.01 12.10
C SER A 185 0.38 0.46 12.45
N ALA A 186 0.54 1.71 12.87
CA ALA A 186 1.81 2.36 13.20
C ALA A 186 2.87 2.30 12.07
N VAL A 187 2.43 2.39 10.81
CA VAL A 187 3.29 2.35 9.59
C VAL A 187 3.33 3.72 8.93
#